data_3f3542143c4d4a323949a1ad946fc8a7
#
_entry.id   3f3542143c4d4a323949a1ad946fc8a7
#
_cell.length_a   1.000
_cell.length_b   1.000
_cell.length_c   1.000
_cell.angle_alpha   90.00
_cell.angle_beta   90.00
_cell.angle_gamma   90.00
#
_symmetry.space_group_name_H-M   'P 1'
#
loop_
_entity.id
_entity.type
_entity.pdbx_description
1 polymer ?
#
loop_
_entity_poly.entity_id
_entity_poly.type
_entity_poly.pdbx_seq_one_letter_code
_entity_poly.pdbx_strand_id
1 'polypeptide(L)' 'MKSARELFGELDFYIIKEKPLTYQNDDGGYITQYLFNPITQCLQITEWESYSNNKPQGGTTLSLEHLRAINQQINELGWK' A
#
# COMPACT_ATOMS: atom_id res chain seq x y z
N MET A 1 4.02 -12.96 -15.93
CA MET A 1 3.52 -12.65 -14.57
C MET A 1 3.75 -11.18 -14.28
N LYS A 2 2.76 -10.51 -13.71
CA LYS A 2 2.89 -9.09 -13.42
C LYS A 2 3.72 -8.86 -12.18
N SER A 3 4.52 -7.79 -12.19
CA SER A 3 5.26 -7.37 -11.01
C SER A 3 4.32 -6.76 -9.98
N ALA A 4 4.80 -6.64 -8.74
CA ALA A 4 4.04 -5.98 -7.68
C ALA A 4 3.70 -4.54 -8.09
N ARG A 5 4.67 -3.83 -8.67
CA ARG A 5 4.45 -2.44 -9.13
C ARG A 5 3.30 -2.37 -10.13
N GLU A 6 3.23 -3.33 -11.06
CA GLU A 6 2.14 -3.37 -12.05
C GLU A 6 0.80 -3.67 -11.39
N LEU A 7 0.78 -4.63 -10.45
CA LEU A 7 -0.45 -4.97 -9.75
C LEU A 7 -0.96 -3.81 -8.91
N PHE A 8 -0.07 -3.13 -8.20
CA PHE A 8 -0.46 -1.94 -7.42
C PHE A 8 -0.90 -0.81 -8.35
N GLY A 9 -0.26 -0.67 -9.52
CA GLY A 9 -0.66 0.33 -10.49
C GLY A 9 -2.08 0.14 -10.99
N GLU A 10 -2.51 -1.11 -11.14
CA GLU A 10 -3.89 -1.41 -11.54
C GLU A 10 -4.91 -1.02 -10.46
N LEU A 11 -4.45 -0.87 -9.23
CA LEU A 11 -5.27 -0.43 -8.10
C LEU A 11 -5.09 1.07 -7.82
N ASP A 12 -4.46 1.78 -8.75
CA ASP A 12 -4.20 3.22 -8.67
C ASP A 12 -3.23 3.59 -7.55
N PHE A 13 -2.35 2.67 -7.18
CA PHE A 13 -1.26 2.96 -6.27
C PHE A 13 0.01 3.31 -7.05
N TYR A 14 0.82 4.20 -6.48
CA TYR A 14 2.10 4.58 -7.05
C TYR A 14 3.14 4.67 -5.94
N ILE A 15 4.40 4.48 -6.30
CA ILE A 15 5.49 4.52 -5.33
C ILE A 15 5.85 5.97 -5.04
N ILE A 16 5.82 6.34 -3.75
CA ILE A 16 6.22 7.67 -3.30
C ILE A 16 7.58 7.65 -2.63
N LYS A 17 8.07 6.48 -2.25
CA LYS A 17 9.37 6.33 -1.59
C LYS A 17 9.88 4.92 -1.83
N GLU A 18 11.17 4.81 -2.16
CA GLU A 18 11.78 3.51 -2.45
C GLU A 18 12.38 2.84 -1.21
N LYS A 19 12.80 3.62 -0.22
CA LYS A 19 13.44 3.09 1.00
C LYS A 19 12.97 3.86 2.22
N PRO A 20 12.08 3.29 3.03
CA PRO A 20 11.37 2.02 2.82
C PRO A 20 10.35 2.13 1.70
N LEU A 21 10.12 1.02 1.02
CA LEU A 21 9.20 1.00 -0.11
C LEU A 21 7.80 1.38 0.35
N THR A 22 7.25 2.43 -0.24
CA THR A 22 5.96 2.97 0.14
C THR A 22 5.12 3.23 -1.10
N TYR A 23 3.95 2.61 -1.14
CA TYR A 23 2.93 2.85 -2.17
C TYR A 23 1.86 3.76 -1.62
N GLN A 24 1.28 4.59 -2.48
CA GLN A 24 0.21 5.48 -2.08
C GLN A 24 -0.89 5.52 -3.12
N ASN A 25 -2.12 5.57 -2.65
CA ASN A 25 -3.30 5.83 -3.45
C ASN A 25 -3.95 7.11 -2.92
N ASP A 26 -4.30 8.03 -3.81
CA ASP A 26 -5.00 9.25 -3.46
C ASP A 26 -6.32 9.26 -4.22
N ASP A 27 -7.41 9.00 -3.53
CA ASP A 27 -8.73 8.94 -4.10
C ASP A 27 -9.57 10.12 -3.61
N GLY A 28 -9.48 11.24 -4.33
CA GLY A 28 -10.28 12.41 -4.00
C GLY A 28 -9.97 13.02 -2.63
N GLY A 29 -8.72 12.91 -2.18
CA GLY A 29 -8.31 13.42 -0.88
C GLY A 29 -8.31 12.37 0.23
N TYR A 30 -8.81 11.18 -0.04
CA TYR A 30 -8.68 10.04 0.87
C TYR A 30 -7.42 9.28 0.49
N ILE A 31 -6.46 9.27 1.40
CA ILE A 31 -5.12 8.75 1.09
C ILE A 31 -4.88 7.45 1.83
N THR A 32 -4.38 6.45 1.10
CA THR A 32 -3.98 5.15 1.65
C THR A 32 -2.51 4.94 1.35
N GLN A 33 -1.74 4.56 2.36
CA GLN A 33 -0.32 4.24 2.20
C GLN A 33 -0.03 2.84 2.68
N TYR A 34 0.77 2.11 1.88
CA TYR A 34 1.29 0.80 2.23
C TYR A 34 2.81 0.93 2.34
N LEU A 35 3.32 0.81 3.56
CA LEU A 35 4.76 0.89 3.82
C LEU A 35 5.30 -0.49 4.16
N PHE A 36 6.25 -0.97 3.34
CA PHE A 36 6.89 -2.26 3.56
C PHE A 36 8.18 -2.04 4.32
N ASN A 37 8.19 -2.38 5.61
CA ASN A 37 9.35 -2.17 6.48
C ASN A 37 10.28 -3.37 6.38
N PRO A 38 11.49 -3.21 5.81
CA PRO A 38 12.39 -4.34 5.58
C PRO A 38 13.05 -4.85 6.88
N ILE A 39 13.11 -4.01 7.90
CA ILE A 39 13.76 -4.40 9.16
C ILE A 39 12.86 -5.34 9.96
N THR A 40 11.59 -4.99 10.08
CA THR A 40 10.63 -5.81 10.84
C THR A 40 9.88 -6.79 9.95
N GLN A 41 10.01 -6.67 8.63
CA GLN A 41 9.26 -7.44 7.64
C GLN A 41 7.74 -7.32 7.87
N CYS A 42 7.31 -6.09 8.13
CA CYS A 42 5.90 -5.79 8.36
C CYS A 42 5.37 -4.83 7.31
N LEU A 43 4.11 -5.00 6.98
CA LEU A 43 3.38 -4.05 6.15
C LEU A 43 2.56 -3.14 7.06
N GLN A 44 2.81 -1.84 6.97
CA GLN A 44 2.04 -0.85 7.71
C GLN A 44 1.08 -0.16 6.75
N ILE A 45 -0.20 -0.19 7.10
CA ILE A 45 -1.25 0.44 6.29
C ILE A 45 -1.74 1.66 7.06
N THR A 46 -1.70 2.82 6.41
CA THR A 46 -2.16 4.08 6.99
C THR A 46 -3.17 4.71 6.05
N GLU A 47 -4.28 5.21 6.61
CA GLU A 47 -5.34 5.85 5.84
C GLU A 47 -5.75 7.14 6.53
N TRP A 48 -5.96 8.21 5.74
CA TRP A 48 -6.41 9.49 6.28
C TRP A 48 -7.07 10.33 5.20
N GLU A 49 -7.79 11.37 5.62
CA GLU A 49 -8.35 12.36 4.72
C GLU A 49 -7.47 13.62 4.74
N SER A 50 -7.01 14.04 3.58
CA SER A 50 -6.05 15.13 3.49
C SER A 50 -6.66 16.52 3.70
N TYR A 51 -7.98 16.64 3.56
CA TYR A 51 -8.66 17.93 3.63
C TYR A 51 -9.58 18.06 4.84
N SER A 52 -9.56 17.11 5.72
CA SER A 52 -10.48 17.03 6.86
C SER A 52 -9.69 16.78 8.14
N ASN A 53 -10.14 17.39 9.24
CA ASN A 53 -9.59 17.11 10.57
C ASN A 53 -10.25 15.91 11.22
N ASN A 54 -11.08 15.21 10.49
CA ASN A 54 -11.80 14.08 11.02
C ASN A 54 -10.86 12.92 11.28
N LYS A 55 -11.30 12.07 12.18
CA LYS A 55 -10.56 10.87 12.53
C LYS A 55 -10.45 9.94 11.33
N PRO A 56 -9.39 9.12 11.28
CA PRO A 56 -9.30 8.10 10.25
C PRO A 56 -10.55 7.25 10.23
N GLN A 57 -10.98 6.89 9.03
CA GLN A 57 -12.11 5.98 8.87
C GLN A 57 -11.72 4.64 9.48
N GLY A 58 -12.62 4.05 10.23
CA GLY A 58 -12.36 2.77 10.86
C GLY A 58 -12.37 1.65 9.83
N GLY A 59 -11.40 0.77 9.95
CA GLY A 59 -11.35 -0.46 9.17
C GLY A 59 -10.82 -0.31 7.76
N THR A 60 -9.95 -1.22 7.40
CA THR A 60 -9.40 -1.32 6.05
C THR A 60 -9.98 -2.56 5.37
N THR A 61 -10.55 -2.38 4.18
CA THR A 61 -11.04 -3.49 3.39
C THR A 61 -10.02 -3.81 2.32
N LEU A 62 -9.54 -5.05 2.31
CA LEU A 62 -8.59 -5.52 1.30
C LEU A 62 -9.29 -6.49 0.38
N SER A 63 -9.35 -6.15 -0.90
CA SER A 63 -9.88 -7.06 -1.91
C SER A 63 -8.84 -8.12 -2.24
N LEU A 64 -9.26 -9.14 -2.97
CA LEU A 64 -8.33 -10.17 -3.45
C LEU A 64 -7.21 -9.58 -4.27
N GLU A 65 -7.51 -8.56 -5.08
CA GLU A 65 -6.51 -7.88 -5.90
C GLU A 65 -5.46 -7.19 -5.05
N HIS A 66 -5.87 -6.56 -3.95
CA HIS A 66 -4.92 -5.96 -3.00
C HIS A 66 -4.02 -7.02 -2.37
N LEU A 67 -4.61 -8.15 -1.96
CA LEU A 67 -3.84 -9.23 -1.36
C LEU A 67 -2.85 -9.84 -2.34
N ARG A 68 -3.22 -9.95 -3.61
CA ARG A 68 -2.31 -10.45 -4.64
C ARG A 68 -1.12 -9.52 -4.84
N ALA A 69 -1.38 -8.20 -4.87
CA ALA A 69 -0.31 -7.22 -5.02
C ALA A 69 0.63 -7.27 -3.82
N ILE A 70 0.09 -7.36 -2.62
CA ILE A 70 0.88 -7.45 -1.39
C ILE A 70 1.74 -8.71 -1.40
N ASN A 71 1.15 -9.85 -1.74
CA ASN A 71 1.88 -11.12 -1.79
C ASN A 71 3.01 -11.08 -2.82
N GLN A 72 2.73 -10.50 -3.99
CA GLN A 72 3.77 -10.38 -5.02
C GLN A 72 4.91 -9.50 -4.54
N GLN A 73 4.61 -8.42 -3.83
CA GLN A 73 5.65 -7.54 -3.30
C GLN A 73 6.49 -8.24 -2.24
N ILE A 74 5.85 -9.02 -1.38
CA ILE A 74 6.57 -9.81 -0.37
C ILE A 74 7.52 -10.79 -1.05
N ASN A 75 7.07 -11.43 -2.12
CA ASN A 75 7.92 -12.35 -2.88
C ASN A 75 9.11 -11.62 -3.50
N GLU A 76 8.88 -10.45 -4.08
CA GLU A 76 9.95 -9.68 -4.72
C GLU A 76 10.96 -9.15 -3.71
N LEU A 77 10.52 -8.86 -2.48
CA LEU A 77 11.41 -8.43 -1.41
C LEU A 77 12.16 -9.60 -0.78
N GLY A 78 11.76 -10.83 -1.08
CA GLY A 78 12.40 -12.01 -0.51
C GLY A 78 12.06 -12.25 0.95
N TRP A 79 10.97 -11.72 1.43
CA TRP A 79 10.53 -11.94 2.82
C TRP A 79 10.02 -13.37 3.00
N LYS A 80 10.25 -13.89 4.17
CA LYS A 80 9.82 -15.25 4.50
C LYS A 80 8.82 -15.25 5.65
#